data_2e3a14ece0ff08e7da3577640311d5c0
#
_entry.id   2e3a14ece0ff08e7da3577640311d5c0
#
_cell.length_a   1.000
_cell.length_b   1.000
_cell.length_c   1.000
_cell.angle_alpha   90.00
_cell.angle_beta   90.00
_cell.angle_gamma   90.00
#
_symmetry.space_group_name_H-M   'P 1'
#
loop_
_entity.id
_entity.type
_entity.pdbx_description
1 polymer ?
#
loop_
_entity_poly.entity_id
_entity_poly.type
_entity_poly.pdbx_seq_one_letter_code
_entity_poly.pdbx_strand_id
1 'polypeptide(L)'
;CREMDRRYELLSEVRFRDIGGYNAAYDKGTIEAPPSAVNPDGTPKTYERLPFILVVVDELSDLMMVAPRDVEDSICRIAQKARAVGIHLVIATQRPSTNVITGVIKANIPARIAFAVSSLTDSRVILDQGGAERLVGQGDMLLLDPKSSSPQRIQGAWVSEGEVRRVVEGWRKQVARLKQDQIDPEGDEEPSITEEQITVPSSGIPGGGTGDAEDDELLLKAIDLVVESQVGSTSMLQRKLKVGFARAGRIMDMLEERGIVGPSEGSKPREVLVTQEQLAESADA
;
A
#
# COMPACT_ATOMS: atom_id res chain seq x y z
N CYS A 1 5.29 6.55 -6.84
CA CYS A 1 6.23 7.22 -7.77
C CYS A 1 5.64 7.36 -9.17
N ARG A 2 5.13 6.30 -9.82
CA ARG A 2 4.58 6.35 -11.20
C ARG A 2 3.52 7.45 -11.38
N GLU A 3 2.55 7.55 -10.48
CA GLU A 3 1.52 8.60 -10.54
C GLU A 3 2.12 10.02 -10.39
N MET A 4 3.13 10.18 -9.57
CA MET A 4 3.86 11.46 -9.46
C MET A 4 4.49 11.85 -10.80
N ASP A 5 5.15 10.90 -11.46
CA ASP A 5 5.80 11.15 -12.75
C ASP A 5 4.76 11.46 -13.83
N ARG A 6 3.67 10.69 -13.91
CA ARG A 6 2.53 10.95 -14.81
C ARG A 6 1.97 12.36 -14.64
N ARG A 7 1.80 12.82 -13.40
CA ARG A 7 1.32 14.18 -13.12
C ARG A 7 2.33 15.25 -13.53
N TYR A 8 3.62 15.00 -13.37
CA TYR A 8 4.64 15.92 -13.85
C TYR A 8 4.64 16.05 -15.38
N GLU A 9 4.51 14.94 -16.10
CA GLU A 9 4.38 14.93 -17.56
C GLU A 9 3.15 15.74 -18.00
N LEU A 10 1.99 15.49 -17.37
CA LEU A 10 0.76 16.22 -17.66
C LEU A 10 0.91 17.73 -17.40
N LEU A 11 1.40 18.13 -16.22
CA LEU A 11 1.60 19.54 -15.89
C LEU A 11 2.58 20.22 -16.83
N SER A 12 3.64 19.51 -17.24
CA SER A 12 4.62 20.01 -18.22
C SER A 12 3.99 20.21 -19.61
N GLU A 13 3.16 19.25 -20.04
CA GLU A 13 2.47 19.30 -21.33
C GLU A 13 1.57 20.55 -21.44
N VAL A 14 0.80 20.85 -20.39
CA VAL A 14 -0.10 22.01 -20.34
C VAL A 14 0.54 23.26 -19.70
N ARG A 15 1.85 23.25 -19.44
CA ARG A 15 2.67 24.38 -18.94
C ARG A 15 2.25 24.95 -17.58
N PHE A 16 1.77 24.10 -16.66
CA PHE A 16 1.52 24.48 -15.27
C PHE A 16 2.68 24.05 -14.37
N ARG A 17 2.96 24.84 -13.33
CA ARG A 17 4.03 24.58 -12.36
C ARG A 17 3.59 23.65 -11.24
N ASP A 18 2.31 23.69 -10.89
CA ASP A 18 1.74 22.96 -9.77
C ASP A 18 0.26 22.63 -9.98
N ILE A 19 -0.22 21.68 -9.18
CA ILE A 19 -1.62 21.22 -9.22
C ILE A 19 -2.62 22.32 -8.90
N GLY A 20 -2.27 23.32 -8.08
CA GLY A 20 -3.17 24.41 -7.72
C GLY A 20 -3.49 25.29 -8.92
N GLY A 21 -2.47 25.70 -9.66
CA GLY A 21 -2.62 26.46 -10.90
C GLY A 21 -3.37 25.68 -11.97
N TYR A 22 -3.02 24.40 -12.14
CA TYR A 22 -3.71 23.51 -13.08
C TYR A 22 -5.22 23.36 -12.73
N ASN A 23 -5.55 23.01 -11.50
CA ASN A 23 -6.94 22.83 -11.08
C ASN A 23 -7.75 24.14 -11.18
N ALA A 24 -7.13 25.29 -10.86
CA ALA A 24 -7.80 26.58 -11.02
C ALA A 24 -8.09 26.93 -12.50
N ALA A 25 -7.22 26.52 -13.42
CA ALA A 25 -7.45 26.68 -14.85
C ALA A 25 -8.50 25.69 -15.38
N TYR A 26 -8.48 24.45 -14.87
CA TYR A 26 -9.50 23.46 -15.18
C TYR A 26 -10.89 23.94 -14.75
N ASP A 27 -11.04 24.39 -13.52
CA ASP A 27 -12.31 24.88 -12.96
C ASP A 27 -12.87 26.11 -13.73
N LYS A 28 -11.99 26.86 -14.44
CA LYS A 28 -12.35 27.98 -15.33
C LYS A 28 -12.57 27.58 -16.78
N GLY A 29 -12.29 26.33 -17.15
CA GLY A 29 -12.34 25.89 -18.55
C GLY A 29 -11.28 26.52 -19.46
N THR A 30 -10.13 26.95 -18.91
CA THR A 30 -9.08 27.66 -19.62
C THR A 30 -7.85 26.81 -19.93
N ILE A 31 -7.93 25.48 -19.74
CA ILE A 31 -6.83 24.58 -20.13
C ILE A 31 -6.84 24.43 -21.65
N GLU A 32 -5.77 24.89 -22.28
CA GLU A 32 -5.53 24.72 -23.71
C GLU A 32 -4.65 23.48 -23.93
N ALA A 33 -5.20 22.47 -24.60
CA ALA A 33 -4.42 21.33 -25.04
C ALA A 33 -3.47 21.79 -26.15
N PRO A 34 -2.15 21.51 -26.07
CA PRO A 34 -1.27 21.78 -27.19
C PRO A 34 -1.70 20.94 -28.41
N PRO A 35 -1.51 21.43 -29.65
CA PRO A 35 -1.92 20.70 -30.86
C PRO A 35 -1.30 19.31 -31.01
N SER A 36 -0.20 19.06 -30.30
CA SER A 36 0.50 17.77 -30.24
C SER A 36 -0.09 16.79 -29.21
N ALA A 37 -1.01 17.25 -28.35
CA ALA A 37 -1.63 16.42 -27.32
C ALA A 37 -2.77 15.61 -27.92
N VAL A 38 -2.42 14.52 -28.55
CA VAL A 38 -3.36 13.55 -29.13
C VAL A 38 -3.18 12.19 -28.48
N ASN A 39 -4.28 11.47 -28.37
CA ASN A 39 -4.26 10.07 -27.96
C ASN A 39 -3.67 9.20 -29.07
N PRO A 40 -3.30 7.92 -28.79
CA PRO A 40 -2.79 7.00 -29.82
C PRO A 40 -3.75 6.75 -30.99
N ASP A 41 -5.03 6.98 -30.78
CA ASP A 41 -6.11 6.88 -31.79
C ASP A 41 -6.31 8.17 -32.63
N GLY A 42 -5.50 9.21 -32.37
CA GLY A 42 -5.58 10.50 -33.04
C GLY A 42 -6.64 11.47 -32.48
N THR A 43 -7.39 11.09 -31.45
CA THR A 43 -8.33 11.99 -30.79
C THR A 43 -7.61 13.01 -29.89
N PRO A 44 -8.14 14.24 -29.71
CA PRO A 44 -7.58 15.19 -28.75
C PRO A 44 -7.60 14.61 -27.34
N LYS A 45 -6.51 14.82 -26.58
CA LYS A 45 -6.48 14.47 -25.16
C LYS A 45 -7.48 15.30 -24.38
N THR A 46 -8.24 14.64 -23.50
CA THR A 46 -9.07 15.29 -22.50
C THR A 46 -8.30 15.41 -21.20
N TYR A 47 -8.48 16.52 -20.51
CA TYR A 47 -7.86 16.78 -19.23
C TYR A 47 -8.90 16.76 -18.13
N GLU A 48 -8.54 16.14 -17.01
CA GLU A 48 -9.40 16.00 -15.84
C GLU A 48 -8.83 16.79 -14.67
N ARG A 49 -9.71 17.17 -13.75
CA ARG A 49 -9.29 17.79 -12.50
C ARG A 49 -8.46 16.81 -11.68
N LEU A 50 -7.27 17.21 -11.26
CA LEU A 50 -6.40 16.35 -10.48
C LEU A 50 -6.77 16.39 -8.99
N PRO A 51 -7.12 15.26 -8.37
CA PRO A 51 -7.33 15.20 -6.93
C PRO A 51 -6.01 15.28 -6.17
N PHE A 52 -6.04 15.81 -4.94
CA PHE A 52 -4.93 15.64 -4.02
C PHE A 52 -4.89 14.19 -3.53
N ILE A 53 -3.67 13.66 -3.39
CA ILE A 53 -3.45 12.30 -2.88
C ILE A 53 -2.73 12.40 -1.54
N LEU A 54 -3.29 11.75 -0.52
CA LEU A 54 -2.66 11.56 0.77
C LEU A 54 -2.22 10.10 0.91
N VAL A 55 -0.93 9.88 1.03
CA VAL A 55 -0.35 8.57 1.31
C VAL A 55 -0.05 8.50 2.80
N VAL A 56 -0.61 7.51 3.48
CA VAL A 56 -0.37 7.28 4.91
C VAL A 56 0.32 5.93 5.08
N VAL A 57 1.51 5.95 5.68
CA VAL A 57 2.25 4.76 6.09
C VAL A 57 2.07 4.60 7.60
N ASP A 58 1.35 3.57 8.02
CA ASP A 58 1.00 3.33 9.42
C ASP A 58 2.20 2.85 10.23
N GLU A 59 2.98 1.90 9.71
CA GLU A 59 4.18 1.39 10.35
C GLU A 59 5.34 1.26 9.35
N LEU A 60 6.23 2.25 9.37
CA LEU A 60 7.39 2.30 8.47
C LEU A 60 8.35 1.13 8.70
N SER A 61 8.50 0.67 9.95
CA SER A 61 9.46 -0.40 10.28
C SER A 61 9.18 -1.67 9.49
N ASP A 62 7.92 -2.00 9.24
CA ASP A 62 7.55 -3.22 8.52
C ASP A 62 8.01 -3.15 7.05
N LEU A 63 7.89 -1.99 6.41
CA LEU A 63 8.40 -1.77 5.06
C LEU A 63 9.93 -1.80 5.02
N MET A 64 10.59 -1.17 6.01
CA MET A 64 12.05 -1.14 6.11
C MET A 64 12.66 -2.51 6.39
N MET A 65 11.93 -3.44 6.98
CA MET A 65 12.38 -4.82 7.17
C MET A 65 12.39 -5.63 5.88
N VAL A 66 11.52 -5.29 4.93
CA VAL A 66 11.35 -6.04 3.66
C VAL A 66 12.29 -5.52 2.58
N ALA A 67 12.29 -4.21 2.32
CA ALA A 67 13.05 -3.61 1.23
C ALA A 67 13.57 -2.21 1.61
N PRO A 68 14.54 -2.10 2.55
CA PRO A 68 14.93 -0.82 3.14
C PRO A 68 15.40 0.22 2.11
N ARG A 69 16.18 -0.19 1.10
CA ARG A 69 16.71 0.72 0.07
C ARG A 69 15.60 1.27 -0.83
N ASP A 70 14.75 0.39 -1.35
CA ASP A 70 13.68 0.77 -2.28
C ASP A 70 12.63 1.66 -1.60
N VAL A 71 12.33 1.38 -0.33
CA VAL A 71 11.42 2.17 0.51
C VAL A 71 12.02 3.54 0.80
N GLU A 72 13.28 3.60 1.23
CA GLU A 72 13.97 4.87 1.50
C GLU A 72 14.03 5.75 0.26
N ASP A 73 14.47 5.19 -0.89
CA ASP A 73 14.55 5.91 -2.16
C ASP A 73 13.17 6.43 -2.61
N SER A 74 12.12 5.61 -2.48
CA SER A 74 10.75 6.00 -2.83
C SER A 74 10.23 7.12 -1.94
N ILE A 75 10.42 7.03 -0.63
CA ILE A 75 10.04 8.07 0.34
C ILE A 75 10.76 9.37 0.04
N CYS A 76 12.08 9.33 -0.17
CA CYS A 76 12.87 10.52 -0.46
C CYS A 76 12.43 11.17 -1.78
N ARG A 77 12.20 10.39 -2.81
CA ARG A 77 11.73 10.89 -4.10
C ARG A 77 10.36 11.56 -4.01
N ILE A 78 9.43 10.97 -3.27
CA ILE A 78 8.11 11.56 -3.02
C ILE A 78 8.25 12.83 -2.18
N ALA A 79 8.99 12.80 -1.08
CA ALA A 79 9.17 13.95 -0.19
C ALA A 79 9.78 15.16 -0.91
N GLN A 80 10.74 14.93 -1.82
CA GLN A 80 11.42 16.00 -2.56
C GLN A 80 10.55 16.60 -3.68
N LYS A 81 9.73 15.80 -4.35
CA LYS A 81 9.10 16.21 -5.61
C LYS A 81 7.58 16.26 -5.57
N ALA A 82 6.90 15.43 -4.80
CA ALA A 82 5.48 15.20 -4.96
C ALA A 82 4.56 16.36 -4.53
N ARG A 83 5.07 17.34 -3.78
CA ARG A 83 4.31 18.51 -3.31
C ARG A 83 3.67 19.30 -4.46
N ALA A 84 4.43 19.56 -5.52
CA ALA A 84 3.95 20.35 -6.66
C ALA A 84 2.82 19.64 -7.43
N VAL A 85 2.81 18.31 -7.43
CA VAL A 85 1.79 17.48 -8.09
C VAL A 85 0.66 17.04 -7.14
N GLY A 86 0.61 17.58 -5.92
CA GLY A 86 -0.48 17.38 -4.97
C GLY A 86 -0.49 16.02 -4.29
N ILE A 87 0.67 15.40 -4.11
CA ILE A 87 0.81 14.14 -3.36
C ILE A 87 1.48 14.48 -2.03
N HIS A 88 0.83 14.13 -0.93
CA HIS A 88 1.28 14.35 0.44
C HIS A 88 1.55 13.03 1.13
N LEU A 89 2.56 13.02 2.01
CA LEU A 89 3.02 11.81 2.68
C LEU A 89 2.97 12.01 4.20
N VAL A 90 2.34 11.08 4.90
CA VAL A 90 2.36 10.94 6.35
C VAL A 90 2.97 9.58 6.67
N ILE A 91 4.03 9.57 7.46
CA ILE A 91 4.72 8.35 7.86
C ILE A 91 4.68 8.23 9.37
N ALA A 92 4.22 7.08 9.86
CA ALA A 92 4.24 6.74 11.27
C ALA A 92 5.07 5.48 11.53
N THR A 93 5.56 5.34 12.74
CA THR A 93 6.20 4.12 13.24
C THR A 93 6.13 4.08 14.77
N GLN A 94 5.96 2.88 15.31
CA GLN A 94 6.05 2.59 16.73
C GLN A 94 7.47 2.19 17.15
N ARG A 95 8.41 2.06 16.19
CA ARG A 95 9.78 1.62 16.43
C ARG A 95 10.78 2.70 15.99
N PRO A 96 11.00 3.74 16.82
CA PRO A 96 11.89 4.85 16.50
C PRO A 96 13.36 4.41 16.62
N SER A 97 13.87 3.72 15.63
CA SER A 97 15.28 3.34 15.53
C SER A 97 15.97 4.04 14.37
N THR A 98 17.29 4.17 14.42
CA THR A 98 18.08 4.79 13.34
C THR A 98 18.04 4.01 12.04
N ASN A 99 17.70 2.72 12.07
CA ASN A 99 17.54 1.88 10.89
C ASN A 99 16.17 2.07 10.22
N VAL A 100 15.20 2.61 10.95
CA VAL A 100 13.84 2.91 10.45
C VAL A 100 13.73 4.39 10.08
N ILE A 101 14.11 5.28 11.01
CA ILE A 101 14.14 6.74 10.79
C ILE A 101 15.57 7.14 10.45
N THR A 102 15.95 6.92 9.21
CA THR A 102 17.33 7.17 8.74
C THR A 102 17.63 8.65 8.61
N GLY A 103 18.91 9.00 8.56
CA GLY A 103 19.33 10.36 8.30
C GLY A 103 18.84 10.92 6.97
N VAL A 104 18.72 10.05 5.96
CA VAL A 104 18.24 10.43 4.62
C VAL A 104 16.74 10.77 4.66
N ILE A 105 15.94 9.96 5.34
CA ILE A 105 14.49 10.24 5.55
C ILE A 105 14.33 11.56 6.32
N LYS A 106 15.09 11.75 7.41
CA LYS A 106 15.03 12.98 8.22
C LYS A 106 15.42 14.25 7.45
N ALA A 107 16.37 14.15 6.54
CA ALA A 107 16.78 15.28 5.69
C ALA A 107 15.69 15.71 4.70
N ASN A 108 14.83 14.78 4.26
CA ASN A 108 13.79 15.03 3.27
C ASN A 108 12.39 15.27 3.89
N ILE A 109 12.19 14.83 5.15
CA ILE A 109 10.96 15.04 5.90
C ILE A 109 11.27 15.84 7.16
N PRO A 110 11.34 17.16 7.06
CA PRO A 110 11.76 18.02 8.17
C PRO A 110 10.68 18.26 9.22
N ALA A 111 9.39 18.13 8.87
CA ALA A 111 8.29 18.21 9.83
C ALA A 111 8.18 16.89 10.60
N ARG A 112 8.20 16.93 11.94
CA ARG A 112 8.19 15.72 12.77
C ARG A 112 7.29 15.90 13.97
N ILE A 113 6.61 14.80 14.33
CA ILE A 113 5.79 14.72 15.54
C ILE A 113 6.32 13.55 16.36
N ALA A 114 6.55 13.78 17.63
CA ALA A 114 6.83 12.72 18.59
C ALA A 114 5.76 12.70 19.68
N PHE A 115 5.12 11.59 19.86
CA PHE A 115 4.35 11.28 21.06
C PHE A 115 5.26 10.80 22.19
N ALA A 116 4.71 10.47 23.35
CA ALA A 116 5.48 9.96 24.48
C ALA A 116 6.27 8.70 24.08
N VAL A 117 7.57 8.72 24.36
CA VAL A 117 8.50 7.61 24.11
C VAL A 117 9.15 7.17 25.40
N SER A 118 9.69 5.94 25.43
CA SER A 118 10.24 5.34 26.64
C SER A 118 11.65 5.84 26.99
N SER A 119 12.40 6.38 26.04
CA SER A 119 13.80 6.78 26.28
C SER A 119 14.19 8.10 25.61
N LEU A 120 15.20 8.75 26.18
CA LEU A 120 15.86 9.92 25.59
C LEU A 120 16.45 9.59 24.20
N THR A 121 16.89 8.36 24.00
CA THR A 121 17.44 7.92 22.72
C THR A 121 16.37 7.94 21.64
N ASP A 122 15.17 7.45 21.94
CA ASP A 122 14.04 7.46 21.01
C ASP A 122 13.62 8.88 20.63
N SER A 123 13.56 9.78 21.64
CA SER A 123 13.31 11.20 21.38
C SER A 123 14.33 11.79 20.41
N ARG A 124 15.62 11.49 20.59
CA ARG A 124 16.69 11.97 19.71
C ARG A 124 16.62 11.37 18.32
N VAL A 125 16.21 10.11 18.19
CA VAL A 125 16.02 9.49 16.87
C VAL A 125 14.94 10.23 16.07
N ILE A 126 13.85 10.64 16.71
CA ILE A 126 12.74 11.32 16.04
C ILE A 126 13.06 12.82 15.84
N LEU A 127 13.38 13.52 16.92
CA LEU A 127 13.44 15.00 16.96
C LEU A 127 14.85 15.59 16.87
N ASP A 128 15.89 14.75 16.83
CA ASP A 128 17.29 15.11 17.00
C ASP A 128 17.61 15.76 18.36
N GLN A 129 16.65 15.78 19.28
CA GLN A 129 16.76 16.33 20.63
C GLN A 129 15.88 15.58 21.64
N GLY A 130 16.14 15.77 22.93
CA GLY A 130 15.32 15.20 24.00
C GLY A 130 14.01 15.97 24.19
N GLY A 131 13.09 15.35 24.94
CA GLY A 131 11.84 15.98 25.37
C GLY A 131 10.63 15.08 25.25
N ALA A 132 10.59 14.21 24.24
CA ALA A 132 9.46 13.30 24.06
C ALA A 132 9.37 12.20 25.15
N GLU A 133 10.49 11.89 25.81
CA GLU A 133 10.54 10.99 26.97
C GLU A 133 9.88 11.59 28.24
N ARG A 134 9.55 12.87 28.22
CA ARG A 134 8.93 13.59 29.34
C ARG A 134 7.45 13.86 29.11
N LEU A 135 6.91 13.42 27.99
CA LEU A 135 5.49 13.55 27.66
C LEU A 135 4.66 12.58 28.51
N VAL A 136 3.44 12.99 28.82
CA VAL A 136 2.56 12.22 29.73
C VAL A 136 1.70 11.16 28.99
N GLY A 137 1.78 11.09 27.65
CA GLY A 137 0.95 10.19 26.87
C GLY A 137 -0.42 10.78 26.52
N GLN A 138 -1.35 9.94 26.07
CA GLN A 138 -2.74 10.31 25.77
C GLN A 138 -2.88 11.50 24.77
N GLY A 139 -2.03 11.52 23.76
CA GLY A 139 -2.05 12.59 22.74
C GLY A 139 -1.15 13.79 23.06
N ASP A 140 -0.45 13.80 24.20
CA ASP A 140 0.61 14.77 24.47
C ASP A 140 1.76 14.56 23.50
N MET A 141 2.15 15.58 22.73
CA MET A 141 3.12 15.47 21.63
C MET A 141 4.02 16.67 21.52
N LEU A 142 5.16 16.47 20.86
CA LEU A 142 6.07 17.53 20.41
C LEU A 142 6.02 17.61 18.88
N LEU A 143 5.69 18.78 18.36
CA LEU A 143 5.76 19.11 16.93
C LEU A 143 7.02 19.91 16.63
N LEU A 144 7.88 19.38 15.79
CA LEU A 144 9.02 20.10 15.21
C LEU A 144 8.60 20.60 13.81
N ASP A 145 8.34 21.91 13.71
CA ASP A 145 8.06 22.58 12.45
C ASP A 145 9.37 22.77 11.65
N PRO A 146 9.38 22.61 10.32
CA PRO A 146 10.56 22.84 9.48
C PRO A 146 11.21 24.23 9.62
N LYS A 147 10.44 25.21 10.05
CA LYS A 147 10.89 26.60 10.24
C LYS A 147 11.37 26.92 11.65
N SER A 148 11.25 25.96 12.58
CA SER A 148 11.63 26.13 13.98
C SER A 148 12.74 25.16 14.35
N SER A 149 13.69 25.62 15.16
CA SER A 149 14.72 24.79 15.79
C SER A 149 14.24 24.12 17.08
N SER A 150 13.14 24.61 17.65
CA SER A 150 12.59 24.15 18.92
C SER A 150 11.21 23.49 18.70
N PRO A 151 10.96 22.31 19.26
CA PRO A 151 9.66 21.68 19.16
C PRO A 151 8.63 22.40 20.01
N GLN A 152 7.42 22.48 19.51
CA GLN A 152 6.26 22.98 20.21
C GLN A 152 5.49 21.83 20.85
N ARG A 153 5.17 21.95 22.16
CA ARG A 153 4.34 20.97 22.84
C ARG A 153 2.87 21.23 22.53
N ILE A 154 2.16 20.20 22.09
CA ILE A 154 0.76 20.27 21.69
C ILE A 154 0.02 19.10 22.35
N GLN A 155 -1.21 19.36 22.80
CA GLN A 155 -2.12 18.33 23.27
C GLN A 155 -3.04 17.91 22.13
N GLY A 156 -2.91 16.65 21.67
CA GLY A 156 -3.85 16.03 20.73
C GLY A 156 -5.17 15.65 21.42
N ALA A 157 -6.25 15.72 20.69
CA ALA A 157 -7.53 15.22 21.17
C ALA A 157 -7.51 13.68 21.24
N TRP A 158 -8.15 13.13 22.26
CA TRP A 158 -8.44 11.70 22.30
C TRP A 158 -9.50 11.35 21.26
N VAL A 159 -9.23 10.35 20.42
CA VAL A 159 -10.17 9.85 19.42
C VAL A 159 -10.61 8.44 19.80
N SER A 160 -11.89 8.25 20.03
CA SER A 160 -12.47 6.96 20.36
C SER A 160 -12.73 6.11 19.11
N GLU A 161 -12.78 4.79 19.25
CA GLU A 161 -13.16 3.89 18.15
C GLU A 161 -14.53 4.25 17.53
N GLY A 162 -15.48 4.70 18.36
CA GLY A 162 -16.79 5.15 17.89
C GLY A 162 -16.71 6.37 16.97
N GLU A 163 -15.77 7.28 17.24
CA GLU A 163 -15.53 8.44 16.37
C GLU A 163 -14.87 8.04 15.07
N VAL A 164 -13.89 7.13 15.11
CA VAL A 164 -13.27 6.57 13.90
C VAL A 164 -14.33 5.91 13.00
N ARG A 165 -15.20 5.07 13.58
CA ARG A 165 -16.29 4.42 12.83
C ARG A 165 -17.24 5.42 12.20
N ARG A 166 -17.61 6.50 12.90
CA ARG A 166 -18.48 7.57 12.35
C ARG A 166 -17.82 8.29 11.17
N VAL A 167 -16.53 8.58 11.26
CA VAL A 167 -15.78 9.20 10.16
C VAL A 167 -15.76 8.28 8.93
N VAL A 168 -15.40 7.00 9.12
CA VAL A 168 -15.39 6.01 8.03
C VAL A 168 -16.78 5.85 7.40
N GLU A 169 -17.83 5.79 8.22
CA GLU A 169 -19.22 5.69 7.72
C GLU A 169 -19.63 6.94 6.94
N GLY A 170 -19.19 8.13 7.37
CA GLY A 170 -19.41 9.38 6.65
C GLY A 170 -18.81 9.33 5.25
N TRP A 171 -17.57 8.89 5.11
CA TRP A 171 -16.91 8.72 3.82
C TRP A 171 -17.59 7.66 2.94
N ARG A 172 -17.97 6.52 3.49
CA ARG A 172 -18.72 5.48 2.76
C ARG A 172 -20.05 6.01 2.20
N LYS A 173 -20.79 6.76 3.01
CA LYS A 173 -22.04 7.40 2.57
C LYS A 173 -21.82 8.41 1.45
N GLN A 174 -20.74 9.20 1.52
CA GLN A 174 -20.38 10.16 0.49
C GLN A 174 -20.05 9.46 -0.83
N VAL A 175 -19.24 8.41 -0.80
CA VAL A 175 -18.90 7.61 -1.99
C VAL A 175 -20.14 6.97 -2.60
N ALA A 176 -21.04 6.41 -1.76
CA ALA A 176 -22.30 5.82 -2.24
C ALA A 176 -23.19 6.85 -2.96
N ARG A 177 -23.28 8.10 -2.44
CA ARG A 177 -24.01 9.18 -3.10
C ARG A 177 -23.39 9.56 -4.44
N LEU A 178 -22.06 9.74 -4.49
CA LEU A 178 -21.37 10.06 -5.74
C LEU A 178 -21.55 8.99 -6.81
N LYS A 179 -21.55 7.70 -6.43
CA LYS A 179 -21.87 6.61 -7.35
C LYS A 179 -23.32 6.65 -7.82
N GLN A 180 -24.25 7.01 -6.96
CA GLN A 180 -25.69 7.11 -7.28
C GLN A 180 -25.97 8.30 -8.20
N ASP A 181 -25.28 9.43 -8.00
CA ASP A 181 -25.40 10.63 -8.85
C ASP A 181 -24.75 10.45 -10.23
N GLN A 182 -23.85 9.49 -10.40
CA GLN A 182 -23.19 9.12 -11.66
C GLN A 182 -23.96 8.05 -12.47
N ILE A 183 -24.97 7.42 -11.89
CA ILE A 183 -25.86 6.52 -12.62
C ILE A 183 -26.91 7.41 -13.31
N ASP A 184 -26.60 7.81 -14.55
CA ASP A 184 -27.56 8.43 -15.45
C ASP A 184 -28.67 7.41 -15.75
N PRO A 185 -29.98 7.76 -15.64
CA PRO A 185 -31.06 6.79 -15.82
C PRO A 185 -31.24 6.27 -17.27
N GLU A 186 -30.40 6.67 -18.22
CA GLU A 186 -30.51 6.31 -19.64
C GLU A 186 -29.17 5.82 -20.30
N GLY A 187 -28.21 5.32 -19.55
CA GLY A 187 -26.97 4.81 -20.14
C GLY A 187 -26.50 3.52 -19.52
N ASP A 188 -26.60 2.42 -20.27
CA ASP A 188 -26.02 1.10 -20.02
C ASP A 188 -24.48 1.13 -20.18
N GLU A 189 -23.75 1.85 -19.32
CA GLU A 189 -22.32 1.63 -19.15
C GLU A 189 -22.00 1.82 -17.65
N GLU A 190 -21.71 0.69 -16.98
CA GLU A 190 -21.05 0.73 -15.70
C GLU A 190 -19.75 1.55 -15.84
N PRO A 191 -19.57 2.65 -15.08
CA PRO A 191 -18.25 3.23 -14.97
C PRO A 191 -17.36 2.20 -14.30
N SER A 192 -16.60 1.46 -15.08
CA SER A 192 -15.50 0.65 -14.56
C SER A 192 -14.50 1.64 -13.96
N ILE A 193 -14.61 1.87 -12.64
CA ILE A 193 -13.44 2.21 -11.86
C ILE A 193 -12.60 0.95 -11.96
N THR A 194 -11.77 0.89 -12.99
CA THR A 194 -10.68 -0.05 -13.03
C THR A 194 -9.89 0.21 -11.76
N GLU A 195 -10.08 -0.65 -10.76
CA GLU A 195 -9.02 -0.93 -9.82
C GLU A 195 -7.85 -1.39 -10.70
N GLU A 196 -7.06 -0.44 -11.18
CA GLU A 196 -5.72 -0.77 -11.63
C GLU A 196 -5.08 -1.42 -10.43
N GLN A 197 -5.05 -2.73 -10.48
CA GLN A 197 -4.33 -3.56 -9.55
C GLN A 197 -2.94 -2.96 -9.45
N ILE A 198 -2.70 -2.27 -8.35
CA ILE A 198 -1.34 -1.95 -7.94
C ILE A 198 -0.74 -3.31 -7.61
N THR A 199 -0.20 -3.96 -8.62
CA THR A 199 0.67 -5.11 -8.44
C THR A 199 1.92 -4.58 -7.75
N VAL A 200 1.87 -4.50 -6.42
CA VAL A 200 3.07 -4.49 -5.60
C VAL A 200 3.74 -5.82 -5.88
N PRO A 201 5.02 -5.86 -6.24
CA PRO A 201 5.73 -7.12 -6.29
C PRO A 201 5.62 -7.73 -4.89
N SER A 202 4.88 -8.85 -4.80
CA SER A 202 4.62 -9.56 -3.55
C SER A 202 5.91 -10.20 -3.08
N SER A 203 6.71 -9.47 -2.31
CA SER A 203 7.69 -10.04 -1.40
C SER A 203 7.08 -9.99 -0.01
N GLY A 204 6.49 -11.10 0.36
CA GLY A 204 6.11 -11.64 1.64
C GLY A 204 5.87 -10.67 2.81
N ILE A 205 4.59 -10.35 3.07
CA ILE A 205 4.14 -9.96 4.40
C ILE A 205 3.18 -11.08 4.87
N PRO A 206 3.37 -11.68 6.05
CA PRO A 206 2.43 -12.66 6.59
C PRO A 206 1.21 -11.92 7.15
N GLY A 207 0.04 -12.16 6.60
CA GLY A 207 -1.24 -11.84 7.21
C GLY A 207 -2.08 -10.78 6.51
N GLY A 208 -3.09 -11.21 5.76
CA GLY A 208 -4.17 -10.38 5.24
C GLY A 208 -4.61 -10.82 3.85
N GLY A 209 -5.68 -11.62 3.77
CA GLY A 209 -6.18 -12.19 2.52
C GLY A 209 -6.70 -11.15 1.54
N THR A 210 -6.41 -11.34 0.29
CA THR A 210 -7.22 -11.19 -0.92
C THR A 210 -6.34 -11.64 -2.09
N GLY A 211 -6.53 -12.87 -2.55
CA GLY A 211 -5.78 -13.46 -3.65
C GLY A 211 -6.47 -14.72 -4.16
N ASP A 212 -7.83 -14.75 -4.12
CA ASP A 212 -8.55 -16.01 -4.28
C ASP A 212 -8.44 -16.63 -5.70
N ALA A 213 -8.35 -15.86 -6.77
CA ALA A 213 -8.35 -16.42 -8.12
C ALA A 213 -6.98 -16.96 -8.59
N GLU A 214 -5.87 -16.27 -8.30
CA GLU A 214 -4.53 -16.75 -8.67
C GLU A 214 -4.02 -17.86 -7.73
N ASP A 215 -4.39 -17.80 -6.46
CA ASP A 215 -4.05 -18.85 -5.52
C ASP A 215 -4.88 -20.09 -5.73
N ASP A 216 -6.12 -20.00 -6.21
CA ASP A 216 -6.94 -21.14 -6.61
C ASP A 216 -6.38 -21.86 -7.86
N GLU A 217 -5.91 -21.13 -8.88
CA GLU A 217 -5.26 -21.75 -10.04
C GLU A 217 -3.93 -22.42 -9.67
N LEU A 218 -3.14 -21.79 -8.79
CA LEU A 218 -1.90 -22.37 -8.27
C LEU A 218 -2.17 -23.56 -7.36
N LEU A 219 -3.26 -23.54 -6.61
CA LEU A 219 -3.66 -24.62 -5.74
C LEU A 219 -4.07 -25.85 -6.54
N LEU A 220 -4.83 -25.69 -7.62
CA LEU A 220 -5.15 -26.81 -8.54
C LEU A 220 -3.89 -27.44 -9.12
N LYS A 221 -2.96 -26.62 -9.63
CA LYS A 221 -1.64 -27.10 -10.10
C LYS A 221 -0.82 -27.78 -9.01
N ALA A 222 -0.93 -27.30 -7.76
CA ALA A 222 -0.25 -27.92 -6.62
C ALA A 222 -0.84 -29.27 -6.24
N ILE A 223 -2.17 -29.43 -6.32
CA ILE A 223 -2.86 -30.72 -6.10
C ILE A 223 -2.32 -31.75 -7.10
N ASP A 224 -2.34 -31.43 -8.39
CA ASP A 224 -1.85 -32.32 -9.44
C ASP A 224 -0.39 -32.74 -9.19
N LEU A 225 0.49 -31.77 -8.91
CA LEU A 225 1.92 -32.02 -8.67
C LEU A 225 2.20 -32.86 -7.42
N VAL A 226 1.46 -32.67 -6.34
CA VAL A 226 1.62 -33.39 -5.08
C VAL A 226 1.08 -34.80 -5.22
N VAL A 227 -0.08 -34.98 -5.85
CA VAL A 227 -0.69 -36.29 -6.07
C VAL A 227 0.09 -37.09 -7.11
N GLU A 228 0.62 -36.47 -8.18
CA GLU A 228 1.45 -37.15 -9.18
C GLU A 228 2.80 -37.59 -8.59
N SER A 229 3.44 -36.70 -7.82
CA SER A 229 4.77 -37.02 -7.24
C SER A 229 4.72 -37.84 -5.96
N GLN A 230 3.56 -37.94 -5.30
CA GLN A 230 3.37 -38.55 -3.97
C GLN A 230 4.33 -37.98 -2.92
N VAL A 231 4.66 -36.67 -3.03
CA VAL A 231 5.59 -35.98 -2.14
C VAL A 231 5.02 -34.62 -1.71
N GLY A 232 4.60 -34.48 -0.46
CA GLY A 232 4.12 -33.25 0.13
C GLY A 232 5.28 -32.35 0.59
N SER A 233 6.06 -31.76 -0.32
CA SER A 233 7.23 -30.95 0.00
C SER A 233 7.08 -29.49 -0.43
N THR A 234 7.15 -28.57 0.54
CA THR A 234 7.16 -27.11 0.27
C THR A 234 8.25 -26.70 -0.71
N SER A 235 9.43 -27.29 -0.59
CA SER A 235 10.57 -27.03 -1.50
C SER A 235 10.31 -27.55 -2.93
N MET A 236 9.56 -28.62 -3.07
CA MET A 236 9.15 -29.13 -4.38
C MET A 236 8.14 -28.17 -5.02
N LEU A 237 7.11 -27.76 -4.31
CA LEU A 237 6.14 -26.77 -4.77
C LEU A 237 6.80 -25.45 -5.15
N GLN A 238 7.71 -24.93 -4.33
CA GLN A 238 8.46 -23.71 -4.63
C GLN A 238 9.17 -23.79 -6.00
N ARG A 239 9.85 -24.90 -6.26
CA ARG A 239 10.61 -25.08 -7.51
C ARG A 239 9.70 -25.30 -8.73
N LYS A 240 8.66 -26.10 -8.58
CA LYS A 240 7.76 -26.48 -9.70
C LYS A 240 6.80 -25.37 -10.09
N LEU A 241 6.24 -24.67 -9.10
CA LEU A 241 5.31 -23.55 -9.31
C LEU A 241 6.03 -22.21 -9.46
N LYS A 242 7.37 -22.16 -9.23
CA LYS A 242 8.18 -20.93 -9.28
C LYS A 242 7.68 -19.83 -8.33
N VAL A 243 7.19 -20.21 -7.16
CA VAL A 243 6.67 -19.29 -6.13
C VAL A 243 7.66 -19.13 -4.97
N GLY A 244 7.51 -18.06 -4.18
CA GLY A 244 8.33 -17.85 -2.99
C GLY A 244 8.00 -18.87 -1.88
N PHE A 245 8.93 -19.07 -0.93
CA PHE A 245 8.80 -20.05 0.15
C PHE A 245 7.52 -19.84 0.98
N ALA A 246 7.18 -18.60 1.31
CA ALA A 246 5.98 -18.27 2.08
C ALA A 246 4.67 -18.63 1.33
N ARG A 247 4.63 -18.42 -0.01
CA ARG A 247 3.47 -18.79 -0.83
C ARG A 247 3.36 -20.31 -0.99
N ALA A 248 4.49 -21.00 -1.18
CA ALA A 248 4.51 -22.46 -1.21
C ALA A 248 4.07 -23.08 0.14
N GLY A 249 4.42 -22.44 1.26
CA GLY A 249 3.94 -22.82 2.59
C GLY A 249 2.42 -22.70 2.72
N ARG A 250 1.85 -21.55 2.33
CA ARG A 250 0.37 -21.37 2.35
C ARG A 250 -0.36 -22.37 1.46
N ILE A 251 0.14 -22.62 0.26
CA ILE A 251 -0.45 -23.64 -0.64
C ILE A 251 -0.41 -25.00 0.05
N MET A 252 0.68 -25.35 0.72
CA MET A 252 0.80 -26.60 1.46
C MET A 252 -0.20 -26.70 2.64
N ASP A 253 -0.48 -25.59 3.32
CA ASP A 253 -1.47 -25.53 4.39
C ASP A 253 -2.90 -25.66 3.84
N MET A 254 -3.20 -25.03 2.68
CA MET A 254 -4.47 -25.21 1.99
C MET A 254 -4.67 -26.64 1.47
N LEU A 255 -3.59 -27.34 1.10
CA LEU A 255 -3.65 -28.77 0.74
C LEU A 255 -3.94 -29.65 1.95
N GLU A 256 -3.45 -29.29 3.14
CA GLU A 256 -3.78 -29.96 4.42
C GLU A 256 -5.25 -29.75 4.78
N GLU A 257 -5.75 -28.51 4.72
CA GLU A 257 -7.16 -28.19 4.99
C GLU A 257 -8.13 -28.94 4.08
N ARG A 258 -7.72 -29.21 2.83
CA ARG A 258 -8.51 -30.02 1.87
C ARG A 258 -8.27 -31.53 2.00
N GLY A 259 -7.44 -31.97 2.94
CA GLY A 259 -7.17 -33.40 3.18
C GLY A 259 -6.34 -34.07 2.07
N ILE A 260 -5.63 -33.32 1.25
CA ILE A 260 -4.74 -33.85 0.21
C ILE A 260 -3.41 -34.31 0.80
N VAL A 261 -2.92 -33.59 1.83
CA VAL A 261 -1.70 -33.95 2.56
C VAL A 261 -1.97 -34.01 4.05
N GLY A 262 -1.17 -34.78 4.77
CA GLY A 262 -1.21 -34.89 6.23
C GLY A 262 -0.57 -33.68 6.95
N PRO A 263 -0.64 -33.62 8.29
CA PRO A 263 -0.13 -32.55 9.09
C PRO A 263 1.41 -32.44 9.01
N SER A 264 1.92 -31.25 9.30
CA SER A 264 3.35 -30.98 9.28
C SER A 264 4.09 -31.73 10.42
N GLU A 265 5.05 -32.56 10.09
CA GLU A 265 5.94 -33.26 11.02
C GLU A 265 7.38 -32.65 11.04
N GLY A 266 7.48 -31.33 11.09
CA GLY A 266 8.75 -30.62 11.12
C GLY A 266 9.40 -30.46 9.72
N SER A 267 10.65 -30.90 9.55
CA SER A 267 11.38 -30.72 8.28
C SER A 267 11.18 -31.84 7.26
N LYS A 268 10.39 -32.83 7.56
CA LYS A 268 10.10 -33.95 6.64
C LYS A 268 8.98 -33.57 5.66
N PRO A 269 9.00 -34.13 4.42
CA PRO A 269 7.86 -33.99 3.52
C PRO A 269 6.59 -34.54 4.16
N ARG A 270 5.45 -33.85 3.98
CA ARG A 270 4.13 -34.31 4.47
C ARG A 270 3.69 -35.54 3.68
N GLU A 271 3.00 -36.44 4.33
CA GLU A 271 2.39 -37.62 3.69
C GLU A 271 1.27 -37.19 2.75
N VAL A 272 1.18 -37.77 1.57
CA VAL A 272 0.09 -37.53 0.62
C VAL A 272 -1.03 -38.52 0.90
N LEU A 273 -2.23 -38.04 1.16
CA LEU A 273 -3.37 -38.85 1.60
C LEU A 273 -4.28 -39.28 0.46
N VAL A 274 -4.12 -38.70 -0.73
CA VAL A 274 -4.99 -38.92 -1.90
C VAL A 274 -4.18 -39.53 -3.03
N THR A 275 -4.75 -40.53 -3.70
CA THR A 275 -4.17 -41.15 -4.90
C THR A 275 -4.72 -40.51 -6.19
N GLN A 276 -4.06 -40.73 -7.33
CA GLN A 276 -4.52 -40.22 -8.62
C GLN A 276 -5.91 -40.76 -9.02
N GLU A 277 -6.23 -42.01 -8.66
CA GLU A 277 -7.53 -42.61 -8.92
C GLU A 277 -8.65 -41.90 -8.14
N GLN A 278 -8.40 -41.59 -6.86
CA GLN A 278 -9.35 -40.88 -6.01
C GLN A 278 -9.57 -39.42 -6.43
N LEU A 279 -8.53 -38.78 -6.95
CA LEU A 279 -8.66 -37.41 -7.49
C LEU A 279 -9.52 -37.40 -8.77
N ALA A 280 -9.36 -38.39 -9.64
CA ALA A 280 -10.16 -38.50 -10.86
C ALA A 280 -11.64 -38.76 -10.56
N GLU A 281 -11.95 -39.60 -9.59
CA GLU A 281 -13.34 -39.89 -9.16
C GLU A 281 -14.04 -38.66 -8.53
N SER A 282 -13.28 -37.78 -7.88
CA SER A 282 -13.82 -36.54 -7.26
C SER A 282 -14.05 -35.41 -8.29
N ALA A 283 -13.46 -35.48 -9.46
CA ALA A 283 -13.65 -34.48 -10.52
C ALA A 283 -14.88 -34.79 -11.42
N ASP A 284 -15.40 -36.01 -11.39
CA ASP A 284 -16.58 -36.45 -12.17
C ASP A 284 -17.90 -36.48 -11.35
N ALA A 285 -17.87 -36.09 -10.07
CA ALA A 285 -19.03 -36.02 -9.17
C ALA A 285 -19.45 -34.54 -8.88
#